data_bb64809a0bc324be857c1134512aed83
#
_entry.id   bb64809a0bc324be857c1134512aed83
#
_cell.length_a   1.000
_cell.length_b   1.000
_cell.length_c   1.000
_cell.angle_alpha   90.00
_cell.angle_beta   90.00
_cell.angle_gamma   90.00
#
_symmetry.space_group_name_H-M   'P 1'
#
loop_
_entity.id
_entity.type
_entity.pdbx_description
1 polymer ?
#
loop_
_entity_poly.entity_id
_entity_poly.type
_entity_poly.pdbx_seq_one_letter_code
_entity_poly.pdbx_strand_id
1 'polypeptide(L)'
;MKNEFQVIAELIEKDKKVLDVGCGDGILMEFLKKNKNTNIRGLEISKSKVQECIAKGLTVIEGNAEKDLRQFPDKSFDYVVLSQTLQAFLDPELVINELLRVGKKAIVTIPNFGYWRVRLHLLLKGTMPITKTLPDEWYNTANIHMCSIKDFFSFVKSRDIKIFKSLAINNQNVSIINDSNLTIKNFFADLGIFLIEK
;
A
#
# COMPACT_ATOMS: atom_id res chain seq x y z
N MET A 1 -18.61 7.82 -4.30
CA MET A 1 -17.26 7.86 -4.89
C MET A 1 -16.32 7.17 -3.94
N LYS A 2 -15.64 6.10 -4.37
CA LYS A 2 -14.80 5.30 -3.47
C LYS A 2 -13.37 5.88 -3.44
N ASN A 3 -12.88 6.18 -2.25
CA ASN A 3 -11.47 6.49 -2.05
C ASN A 3 -10.67 5.20 -1.76
N GLU A 4 -9.35 5.27 -1.73
CA GLU A 4 -8.46 4.14 -1.44
C GLU A 4 -8.87 3.38 -0.16
N PHE A 5 -9.15 4.08 0.92
CA PHE A 5 -9.51 3.47 2.21
C PHE A 5 -10.81 2.67 2.16
N GLN A 6 -11.79 3.13 1.38
CA GLN A 6 -13.03 2.38 1.15
C GLN A 6 -12.76 1.09 0.39
N VAL A 7 -11.86 1.14 -0.62
CA VAL A 7 -11.48 -0.05 -1.39
C VAL A 7 -10.70 -1.04 -0.52
N ILE A 8 -9.75 -0.57 0.30
CA ILE A 8 -9.04 -1.42 1.27
C ILE A 8 -10.04 -2.07 2.24
N ALA A 9 -10.97 -1.29 2.78
CA ALA A 9 -11.97 -1.82 3.70
C ALA A 9 -12.87 -2.88 3.05
N GLU A 10 -13.22 -2.75 1.76
CA GLU A 10 -14.00 -3.77 1.04
C GLU A 10 -13.25 -5.10 0.85
N LEU A 11 -11.92 -5.07 0.88
CA LEU A 11 -11.08 -6.27 0.83
C LEU A 11 -10.93 -6.97 2.19
N ILE A 12 -11.22 -6.26 3.28
CA ILE A 12 -11.09 -6.76 4.65
C ILE A 12 -12.47 -7.19 5.17
N GLU A 13 -12.56 -8.39 5.71
CA GLU A 13 -13.73 -8.89 6.40
C GLU A 13 -13.89 -8.21 7.77
N LYS A 14 -15.11 -8.22 8.34
CA LYS A 14 -15.37 -7.67 9.68
C LYS A 14 -14.67 -8.50 10.77
N ASP A 15 -14.39 -7.85 11.91
CA ASP A 15 -13.89 -8.47 13.16
C ASP A 15 -12.52 -9.17 12.98
N LYS A 16 -11.72 -8.76 11.98
CA LYS A 16 -10.40 -9.35 11.70
C LYS A 16 -9.27 -8.61 12.43
N LYS A 17 -8.18 -9.35 12.68
CA LYS A 17 -6.92 -8.79 13.15
C LYS A 17 -6.15 -8.20 11.97
N VAL A 18 -5.82 -6.93 12.05
CA VAL A 18 -5.13 -6.19 10.99
C VAL A 18 -3.85 -5.55 11.54
N LEU A 19 -2.77 -5.62 10.77
CA LEU A 19 -1.57 -4.82 10.99
C LEU A 19 -1.46 -3.79 9.86
N ASP A 20 -1.36 -2.51 10.20
CA ASP A 20 -1.11 -1.42 9.26
C ASP A 20 0.35 -1.01 9.35
N VAL A 21 1.12 -1.28 8.29
CA VAL A 21 2.57 -1.04 8.24
C VAL A 21 2.85 0.29 7.55
N GLY A 22 3.55 1.18 8.25
CA GLY A 22 3.66 2.58 7.85
C GLY A 22 2.34 3.31 8.01
N CYS A 23 1.70 3.15 9.18
CA CYS A 23 0.33 3.62 9.41
C CYS A 23 0.18 5.15 9.43
N GLY A 24 1.28 5.89 9.41
CA GLY A 24 1.27 7.34 9.41
C GLY A 24 0.54 7.92 10.62
N ASP A 25 -0.37 8.84 10.38
CA ASP A 25 -1.21 9.48 11.39
C ASP A 25 -2.41 8.63 11.85
N GLY A 26 -2.55 7.40 11.34
CA GLY A 26 -3.56 6.43 11.73
C GLY A 26 -4.94 6.63 11.11
N ILE A 27 -5.12 7.49 10.09
CA ILE A 27 -6.43 7.73 9.46
C ILE A 27 -7.03 6.44 8.90
N LEU A 28 -6.23 5.59 8.23
CA LEU A 28 -6.69 4.30 7.73
C LEU A 28 -7.12 3.37 8.88
N MET A 29 -6.36 3.36 9.97
CA MET A 29 -6.67 2.56 11.16
C MET A 29 -8.01 2.97 11.78
N GLU A 30 -8.25 4.28 11.97
CA GLU A 30 -9.54 4.80 12.45
C GLU A 30 -10.69 4.38 11.53
N PHE A 31 -10.47 4.50 10.22
CA PHE A 31 -11.46 4.15 9.20
C PHE A 31 -11.83 2.66 9.27
N LEU A 32 -10.83 1.77 9.36
CA LEU A 32 -11.04 0.31 9.44
C LEU A 32 -11.69 -0.10 10.77
N LYS A 33 -11.27 0.48 11.88
CA LYS A 33 -11.87 0.25 13.20
C LYS A 33 -13.34 0.61 13.20
N LYS A 34 -13.70 1.79 12.66
CA LYS A 34 -15.09 2.27 12.62
C LYS A 34 -15.98 1.46 11.67
N ASN A 35 -15.50 1.13 10.47
CA ASN A 35 -16.32 0.55 9.41
C ASN A 35 -16.32 -0.98 9.39
N LYS A 36 -15.30 -1.62 9.97
CA LYS A 36 -15.09 -3.08 9.93
C LYS A 36 -14.96 -3.72 11.32
N ASN A 37 -14.98 -2.92 12.39
CA ASN A 37 -14.75 -3.40 13.75
C ASN A 37 -13.45 -4.22 13.90
N THR A 38 -12.39 -3.81 13.20
CA THR A 38 -11.12 -4.55 13.19
C THR A 38 -10.36 -4.38 14.49
N ASN A 39 -9.69 -5.46 14.94
CA ASN A 39 -8.63 -5.37 15.93
C ASN A 39 -7.33 -4.96 15.21
N ILE A 40 -7.12 -3.66 15.08
CA ILE A 40 -6.03 -3.11 14.28
C ILE A 40 -4.88 -2.60 15.14
N ARG A 41 -3.65 -2.87 14.69
CA ARG A 41 -2.40 -2.33 15.22
C ARG A 41 -1.63 -1.63 14.12
N GLY A 42 -0.90 -0.58 14.45
CA GLY A 42 0.00 0.12 13.54
C GLY A 42 1.46 -0.20 13.83
N LEU A 43 2.31 -0.11 12.81
CA LEU A 43 3.76 -0.05 12.90
C LEU A 43 4.21 1.20 12.14
N GLU A 44 4.90 2.13 12.81
CA GLU A 44 5.29 3.42 12.25
C GLU A 44 6.67 3.82 12.73
N ILE A 45 7.52 4.32 11.83
CA ILE A 45 8.89 4.74 12.14
C ILE A 45 8.97 6.15 12.71
N SER A 46 8.02 7.02 12.36
CA SER A 46 8.00 8.41 12.80
C SER A 46 7.41 8.56 14.19
N LYS A 47 8.23 8.92 15.15
CA LYS A 47 7.82 9.15 16.55
C LYS A 47 6.68 10.15 16.69
N SER A 48 6.69 11.24 15.90
CA SER A 48 5.61 12.23 15.92
C SER A 48 4.28 11.63 15.47
N LYS A 49 4.27 10.83 14.41
CA LYS A 49 3.07 10.15 13.91
C LYS A 49 2.57 9.08 14.88
N VAL A 50 3.47 8.36 15.54
CA VAL A 50 3.12 7.43 16.63
C VAL A 50 2.39 8.17 17.75
N GLN A 51 2.89 9.34 18.16
CA GLN A 51 2.23 10.16 19.19
C GLN A 51 0.83 10.63 18.75
N GLU A 52 0.66 11.04 17.49
CA GLU A 52 -0.65 11.40 16.93
C GLU A 52 -1.63 10.21 16.98
N CYS A 53 -1.18 9.02 16.62
CA CYS A 53 -1.99 7.80 16.71
C CYS A 53 -2.40 7.48 18.15
N ILE A 54 -1.48 7.57 19.10
CA ILE A 54 -1.74 7.33 20.53
C ILE A 54 -2.76 8.35 21.06
N ALA A 55 -2.63 9.62 20.68
CA ALA A 55 -3.60 10.66 21.05
C ALA A 55 -5.02 10.38 20.54
N LYS A 56 -5.16 9.65 19.42
CA LYS A 56 -6.43 9.17 18.88
C LYS A 56 -6.91 7.86 19.49
N GLY A 57 -6.22 7.29 20.48
CA GLY A 57 -6.55 6.01 21.11
C GLY A 57 -6.31 4.79 20.21
N LEU A 58 -5.36 4.89 19.29
CA LEU A 58 -4.93 3.80 18.42
C LEU A 58 -3.74 3.05 19.05
N THR A 59 -3.66 1.75 18.81
CA THR A 59 -2.53 0.92 19.23
C THR A 59 -1.47 0.91 18.15
N VAL A 60 -0.34 1.58 18.39
CA VAL A 60 0.77 1.70 17.43
C VAL A 60 2.09 1.34 18.10
N ILE A 61 2.96 0.69 17.36
CA ILE A 61 4.34 0.34 17.76
C ILE A 61 5.27 1.27 16.96
N GLU A 62 6.16 1.97 17.65
CA GLU A 62 7.28 2.68 17.00
C GLU A 62 8.29 1.66 16.52
N GLY A 63 8.59 1.64 15.22
CA GLY A 63 9.54 0.69 14.65
C GLY A 63 9.75 0.82 13.16
N ASN A 64 10.85 0.22 12.69
CA ASN A 64 11.20 0.12 11.28
C ASN A 64 10.71 -1.21 10.70
N ALA A 65 9.82 -1.16 9.71
CA ALA A 65 9.23 -2.37 9.14
C ALA A 65 10.28 -3.36 8.58
N GLU A 66 11.36 -2.88 7.96
CA GLU A 66 12.43 -3.75 7.43
C GLU A 66 13.17 -4.54 8.51
N LYS A 67 13.16 -4.04 9.76
CA LYS A 67 13.87 -4.66 10.89
C LYS A 67 12.93 -5.35 11.86
N ASP A 68 11.77 -4.76 12.10
CA ASP A 68 10.93 -5.10 13.24
C ASP A 68 9.75 -6.02 12.87
N LEU A 69 9.38 -6.15 11.59
CA LEU A 69 8.37 -7.13 11.16
C LEU A 69 8.74 -8.56 11.59
N ARG A 70 10.03 -8.92 11.58
CA ARG A 70 10.52 -10.24 12.03
C ARG A 70 10.20 -10.58 13.49
N GLN A 71 9.86 -9.59 14.32
CA GLN A 71 9.49 -9.80 15.73
C GLN A 71 8.03 -10.28 15.87
N PHE A 72 7.21 -10.11 14.84
CA PHE A 72 5.83 -10.59 14.84
C PHE A 72 5.79 -12.09 14.49
N PRO A 73 4.97 -12.90 15.20
CA PRO A 73 4.82 -14.31 14.89
C PRO A 73 4.19 -14.52 13.49
N ASP A 74 4.49 -15.67 12.90
CA ASP A 74 3.90 -16.09 11.62
C ASP A 74 2.38 -16.13 11.71
N LYS A 75 1.71 -15.65 10.65
CA LYS A 75 0.23 -15.66 10.51
C LYS A 75 -0.52 -15.10 11.72
N SER A 76 0.11 -14.19 12.48
CA SER A 76 -0.48 -13.56 13.68
C SER A 76 -1.57 -12.55 13.38
N PHE A 77 -1.67 -12.10 12.11
CA PHE A 77 -2.73 -11.23 11.61
C PHE A 77 -3.48 -11.87 10.46
N ASP A 78 -4.78 -11.57 10.34
CA ASP A 78 -5.58 -12.02 9.20
C ASP A 78 -5.23 -11.22 7.95
N TYR A 79 -4.98 -9.91 8.11
CA TYR A 79 -4.53 -9.01 7.04
C TYR A 79 -3.37 -8.16 7.53
N VAL A 80 -2.39 -7.96 6.64
CA VAL A 80 -1.38 -6.92 6.80
C VAL A 80 -1.57 -5.91 5.67
N VAL A 81 -1.68 -4.63 6.00
CA VAL A 81 -1.88 -3.55 5.03
C VAL A 81 -0.59 -2.77 4.91
N LEU A 82 -0.19 -2.46 3.68
CA LEU A 82 0.90 -1.56 3.33
C LEU A 82 0.37 -0.55 2.31
N SER A 83 -0.03 0.63 2.81
CA SER A 83 -0.65 1.66 1.97
C SER A 83 0.38 2.69 1.52
N GLN A 84 0.67 2.72 0.22
CA GLN A 84 1.56 3.69 -0.45
C GLN A 84 2.94 3.88 0.22
N THR A 85 3.50 2.81 0.81
CA THR A 85 4.76 2.87 1.56
C THR A 85 5.83 1.96 0.94
N LEU A 86 5.45 0.97 0.09
CA LEU A 86 6.39 -0.01 -0.45
C LEU A 86 7.60 0.63 -1.16
N GLN A 87 7.37 1.69 -1.91
CA GLN A 87 8.39 2.39 -2.69
C GLN A 87 9.38 3.20 -1.85
N ALA A 88 9.14 3.32 -0.54
CA ALA A 88 10.03 4.01 0.39
C ALA A 88 11.02 3.08 1.13
N PHE A 89 10.89 1.76 0.99
CA PHE A 89 11.79 0.80 1.60
C PHE A 89 13.06 0.60 0.79
N LEU A 90 14.18 0.29 1.46
CA LEU A 90 15.44 -0.06 0.80
C LEU A 90 15.36 -1.44 0.14
N ASP A 91 14.68 -2.39 0.79
CA ASP A 91 14.45 -3.75 0.29
C ASP A 91 12.95 -4.08 0.26
N PRO A 92 12.23 -3.68 -0.81
CA PRO A 92 10.80 -3.97 -0.95
C PRO A 92 10.47 -5.46 -0.99
N GLU A 93 11.39 -6.30 -1.50
CA GLU A 93 11.20 -7.75 -1.58
C GLU A 93 11.20 -8.38 -0.19
N LEU A 94 12.17 -8.01 0.65
CA LEU A 94 12.19 -8.42 2.06
C LEU A 94 10.88 -8.05 2.76
N VAL A 95 10.42 -6.80 2.59
CA VAL A 95 9.19 -6.33 3.22
C VAL A 95 7.99 -7.16 2.76
N ILE A 96 7.81 -7.38 1.46
CA ILE A 96 6.69 -8.20 0.93
C ILE A 96 6.71 -9.62 1.51
N ASN A 97 7.89 -10.24 1.61
CA ASN A 97 8.02 -11.56 2.21
C ASN A 97 7.61 -11.57 3.69
N GLU A 98 8.01 -10.55 4.45
CA GLU A 98 7.62 -10.39 5.85
C GLU A 98 6.12 -10.09 6.03
N LEU A 99 5.52 -9.25 5.17
CA LEU A 99 4.06 -9.04 5.18
C LEU A 99 3.31 -10.36 4.99
N LEU A 100 3.76 -11.20 4.04
CA LEU A 100 3.17 -12.51 3.73
C LEU A 100 3.47 -13.57 4.80
N ARG A 101 4.56 -13.42 5.57
CA ARG A 101 4.86 -14.28 6.73
C ARG A 101 3.96 -13.93 7.90
N VAL A 102 3.85 -12.65 8.25
CA VAL A 102 3.12 -12.14 9.41
C VAL A 102 1.61 -12.20 9.21
N GLY A 103 1.13 -11.91 8.00
CA GLY A 103 -0.27 -11.96 7.63
C GLY A 103 -0.69 -13.23 6.90
N LYS A 104 -1.95 -13.62 7.04
CA LYS A 104 -2.55 -14.63 6.17
C LYS A 104 -2.69 -14.10 4.75
N LYS A 105 -3.05 -12.81 4.62
CA LYS A 105 -3.13 -12.06 3.37
C LYS A 105 -2.48 -10.70 3.55
N ALA A 106 -1.89 -10.16 2.48
CA ALA A 106 -1.38 -8.80 2.48
C ALA A 106 -2.14 -7.94 1.46
N ILE A 107 -2.43 -6.69 1.84
CA ILE A 107 -2.98 -5.67 0.96
C ILE A 107 -1.88 -4.63 0.74
N VAL A 108 -1.45 -4.48 -0.50
CA VAL A 108 -0.40 -3.53 -0.88
C VAL A 108 -0.99 -2.52 -1.85
N THR A 109 -0.79 -1.24 -1.57
CA THR A 109 -1.16 -0.18 -2.51
C THR A 109 0.09 0.55 -2.98
N ILE A 110 0.13 0.87 -4.26
CA ILE A 110 1.26 1.53 -4.89
C ILE A 110 0.81 2.70 -5.77
N PRO A 111 1.46 3.87 -5.68
CA PRO A 111 1.28 4.92 -6.67
C PRO A 111 1.84 4.44 -8.02
N ASN A 112 1.16 4.76 -9.11
CA ASN A 112 1.52 4.27 -10.42
C ASN A 112 2.36 5.26 -11.21
N PHE A 113 3.68 5.07 -11.26
CA PHE A 113 4.56 5.85 -12.13
C PHE A 113 4.31 5.59 -13.63
N GLY A 114 3.63 4.49 -13.99
CA GLY A 114 3.19 4.19 -15.34
C GLY A 114 1.98 4.98 -15.84
N TYR A 115 1.38 5.84 -15.01
CA TYR A 115 0.19 6.64 -15.34
C TYR A 115 0.48 7.63 -16.49
N TRP A 116 -0.45 7.77 -17.43
CA TRP A 116 -0.24 8.57 -18.64
C TRP A 116 0.12 10.04 -18.38
N ARG A 117 -0.42 10.65 -17.32
CA ARG A 117 -0.07 12.04 -16.96
C ARG A 117 1.37 12.16 -16.50
N VAL A 118 1.88 11.18 -15.76
CA VAL A 118 3.28 11.11 -15.34
C VAL A 118 4.19 11.02 -16.58
N ARG A 119 3.85 10.10 -17.49
CA ARG A 119 4.60 9.91 -18.76
C ARG A 119 4.59 11.16 -19.63
N LEU A 120 3.41 11.76 -19.82
CA LEU A 120 3.26 12.96 -20.67
C LEU A 120 3.98 14.16 -20.05
N HIS A 121 3.93 14.33 -18.73
CA HIS A 121 4.68 15.38 -18.05
C HIS A 121 6.19 15.23 -18.26
N LEU A 122 6.74 14.02 -18.03
CA LEU A 122 8.14 13.72 -18.28
C LEU A 122 8.53 13.96 -19.74
N LEU A 123 7.71 13.51 -20.68
CA LEU A 123 7.96 13.68 -22.12
C LEU A 123 7.97 15.14 -22.55
N LEU A 124 7.03 15.97 -22.07
CA LEU A 124 6.86 17.34 -22.54
C LEU A 124 7.69 18.36 -21.74
N LYS A 125 7.88 18.12 -20.42
CA LYS A 125 8.54 19.08 -19.54
C LYS A 125 9.93 18.66 -19.09
N GLY A 126 10.28 17.36 -19.19
CA GLY A 126 11.58 16.85 -18.76
C GLY A 126 11.84 16.96 -17.23
N THR A 127 10.79 17.19 -16.44
CA THR A 127 10.88 17.30 -14.96
C THR A 127 10.03 16.23 -14.29
N MET A 128 10.37 15.88 -13.03
CA MET A 128 9.57 14.92 -12.25
C MET A 128 8.17 15.50 -11.99
N PRO A 129 7.11 14.73 -12.25
CA PRO A 129 5.76 15.22 -12.10
C PRO A 129 5.33 15.19 -10.62
N ILE A 130 4.62 16.23 -10.20
CA ILE A 130 3.87 16.26 -8.96
C ILE A 130 2.41 15.92 -9.30
N THR A 131 1.85 14.91 -8.63
CA THR A 131 0.47 14.46 -8.83
C THR A 131 -0.22 14.25 -7.48
N LYS A 132 -1.51 13.92 -7.50
CA LYS A 132 -2.24 13.62 -6.26
C LYS A 132 -1.66 12.41 -5.50
N THR A 133 -1.19 11.41 -6.22
CA THR A 133 -0.58 10.18 -5.67
C THR A 133 0.93 10.26 -5.50
N LEU A 134 1.56 11.30 -6.03
CA LEU A 134 2.98 11.61 -5.93
C LEU A 134 3.09 13.11 -5.59
N PRO A 135 2.76 13.51 -4.35
CA PRO A 135 2.59 14.93 -4.01
C PRO A 135 3.90 15.67 -3.77
N ASP A 136 4.99 14.92 -3.52
CA ASP A 136 6.27 15.51 -3.08
C ASP A 136 7.16 15.87 -4.27
N GLU A 137 8.00 16.85 -4.06
CA GLU A 137 9.07 17.20 -5.00
C GLU A 137 10.18 16.15 -4.97
N TRP A 138 10.92 16.00 -6.08
CA TRP A 138 11.91 14.95 -6.26
C TRP A 138 12.98 14.90 -5.15
N TYR A 139 13.31 16.02 -4.54
CA TYR A 139 14.32 16.12 -3.47
C TYR A 139 13.75 15.97 -2.05
N ASN A 140 12.44 15.92 -1.90
CA ASN A 140 11.75 15.83 -0.59
C ASN A 140 10.82 14.60 -0.49
N THR A 141 10.85 13.73 -1.49
CA THR A 141 10.04 12.50 -1.49
C THR A 141 10.70 11.37 -0.72
N ALA A 142 9.90 10.60 0.00
CA ALA A 142 10.33 9.33 0.58
C ALA A 142 10.41 8.20 -0.46
N ASN A 143 9.89 8.40 -1.68
CA ASN A 143 9.84 7.38 -2.72
C ASN A 143 11.22 7.20 -3.37
N ILE A 144 11.91 6.12 -3.05
CA ILE A 144 13.20 5.75 -3.62
C ILE A 144 13.08 4.77 -4.79
N HIS A 145 11.94 4.08 -4.91
CA HIS A 145 11.65 3.18 -6.03
C HIS A 145 10.48 3.70 -6.86
N MET A 146 10.69 3.82 -8.17
CA MET A 146 9.65 4.18 -9.14
C MET A 146 8.97 2.91 -9.63
N CYS A 147 7.81 2.57 -9.05
CA CYS A 147 7.07 1.37 -9.39
C CYS A 147 5.81 1.70 -10.19
N SER A 148 5.54 0.93 -11.23
CA SER A 148 4.25 0.95 -11.93
C SER A 148 3.38 -0.24 -11.53
N ILE A 149 2.09 -0.17 -11.83
CA ILE A 149 1.16 -1.32 -11.67
C ILE A 149 1.70 -2.56 -12.38
N LYS A 150 2.27 -2.39 -13.57
CA LYS A 150 2.83 -3.49 -14.37
C LYS A 150 4.07 -4.09 -13.74
N ASP A 151 4.95 -3.26 -13.17
CA ASP A 151 6.15 -3.73 -12.48
C ASP A 151 5.79 -4.57 -11.25
N PHE A 152 4.90 -4.08 -10.41
CA PHE A 152 4.45 -4.82 -9.23
C PHE A 152 3.74 -6.13 -9.59
N PHE A 153 2.87 -6.10 -10.60
CA PHE A 153 2.19 -7.30 -11.09
C PHE A 153 3.19 -8.36 -11.58
N SER A 154 4.20 -7.95 -12.34
CA SER A 154 5.28 -8.85 -12.81
C SER A 154 6.15 -9.35 -11.67
N PHE A 155 6.48 -8.48 -10.70
CA PHE A 155 7.23 -8.83 -9.51
C PHE A 155 6.54 -9.94 -8.70
N VAL A 156 5.27 -9.77 -8.40
CA VAL A 156 4.48 -10.75 -7.62
C VAL A 156 4.41 -12.10 -8.35
N LYS A 157 4.16 -12.08 -9.67
CA LYS A 157 4.13 -13.30 -10.49
C LYS A 157 5.47 -14.02 -10.56
N SER A 158 6.58 -13.29 -10.68
CA SER A 158 7.92 -13.89 -10.78
C SER A 158 8.40 -14.55 -9.47
N ARG A 159 7.69 -14.36 -8.36
CA ARG A 159 7.99 -14.91 -7.04
C ARG A 159 6.93 -15.93 -6.56
N ASP A 160 6.08 -16.41 -7.49
CA ASP A 160 5.00 -17.38 -7.20
C ASP A 160 4.07 -16.90 -6.06
N ILE A 161 3.93 -15.58 -5.89
CA ILE A 161 2.98 -14.99 -4.95
C ILE A 161 1.63 -14.91 -5.65
N LYS A 162 0.60 -15.47 -5.02
CA LYS A 162 -0.74 -15.48 -5.57
C LYS A 162 -1.43 -14.14 -5.44
N ILE A 163 -1.90 -13.58 -6.57
CA ILE A 163 -2.77 -12.41 -6.59
C ILE A 163 -4.21 -12.89 -6.43
N PHE A 164 -4.79 -12.66 -5.27
CA PHE A 164 -6.20 -12.96 -5.00
C PHE A 164 -7.12 -11.94 -5.65
N LYS A 165 -6.76 -10.66 -5.59
CA LYS A 165 -7.49 -9.56 -6.25
C LYS A 165 -6.53 -8.42 -6.57
N SER A 166 -6.71 -7.83 -7.74
CA SER A 166 -5.95 -6.64 -8.15
C SER A 166 -6.90 -5.59 -8.72
N LEU A 167 -6.77 -4.37 -8.23
CA LEU A 167 -7.65 -3.25 -8.53
C LEU A 167 -6.84 -2.03 -8.96
N ALA A 168 -7.38 -1.31 -9.93
CA ALA A 168 -6.86 -0.04 -10.39
C ALA A 168 -7.83 1.08 -10.00
N ILE A 169 -7.30 2.15 -9.45
CA ILE A 169 -8.04 3.38 -9.17
C ILE A 169 -7.61 4.46 -10.17
N ASN A 170 -8.57 5.16 -10.74
CA ASN A 170 -8.37 6.38 -11.49
C ASN A 170 -9.37 7.42 -10.99
N ASN A 171 -8.90 8.46 -10.33
CA ASN A 171 -9.69 9.43 -9.58
C ASN A 171 -10.57 8.75 -8.51
N GLN A 172 -11.70 8.17 -8.90
CA GLN A 172 -12.65 7.52 -7.99
C GLN A 172 -13.30 6.28 -8.64
N ASN A 173 -12.89 5.98 -9.87
CA ASN A 173 -13.32 4.80 -10.57
C ASN A 173 -12.42 3.64 -10.21
N VAL A 174 -13.02 2.57 -9.68
CA VAL A 174 -12.33 1.32 -9.33
C VAL A 174 -12.61 0.28 -10.41
N SER A 175 -11.58 -0.39 -10.86
CA SER A 175 -11.69 -1.45 -11.88
C SER A 175 -10.74 -2.59 -11.60
N ILE A 176 -11.12 -3.80 -12.00
CA ILE A 176 -10.30 -5.01 -11.83
C ILE A 176 -9.14 -4.99 -12.83
N ILE A 177 -7.97 -5.40 -12.36
CA ILE A 177 -6.79 -5.66 -13.18
C ILE A 177 -6.72 -7.16 -13.44
N ASN A 178 -6.41 -7.53 -14.69
CA ASN A 178 -6.08 -8.90 -15.10
C ASN A 178 -5.04 -8.85 -16.22
N ASP A 179 -4.52 -10.00 -16.64
CA ASP A 179 -3.48 -10.07 -17.68
C ASP A 179 -3.90 -9.37 -18.99
N SER A 180 -5.16 -9.52 -19.40
CA SER A 180 -5.67 -8.97 -20.68
C SER A 180 -5.79 -7.44 -20.68
N ASN A 181 -6.01 -6.82 -19.52
CA ASN A 181 -6.20 -5.36 -19.43
C ASN A 181 -5.07 -4.62 -18.70
N LEU A 182 -4.04 -5.34 -18.25
CA LEU A 182 -2.94 -4.80 -17.43
C LEU A 182 -2.29 -3.56 -18.06
N THR A 183 -1.99 -3.60 -19.35
CA THR A 183 -1.36 -2.48 -20.06
C THR A 183 -2.25 -1.24 -20.07
N ILE A 184 -3.54 -1.40 -20.31
CA ILE A 184 -4.54 -0.32 -20.32
C ILE A 184 -4.68 0.25 -18.89
N LYS A 185 -4.81 -0.62 -17.88
CA LYS A 185 -4.92 -0.18 -16.47
C LYS A 185 -3.66 0.51 -15.99
N ASN A 186 -2.49 0.00 -16.35
CA ASN A 186 -1.22 0.65 -16.06
C ASN A 186 -1.09 2.04 -16.69
N PHE A 187 -1.69 2.26 -17.86
CA PHE A 187 -1.68 3.57 -18.52
C PHE A 187 -2.66 4.56 -17.90
N PHE A 188 -3.89 4.13 -17.55
CA PHE A 188 -4.95 5.03 -17.15
C PHE A 188 -5.18 5.15 -15.63
N ALA A 189 -4.64 4.27 -14.80
CA ALA A 189 -4.81 4.34 -13.35
C ALA A 189 -3.66 5.07 -12.67
N ASP A 190 -3.97 5.82 -11.62
CA ASP A 190 -3.01 6.54 -10.77
C ASP A 190 -2.58 5.74 -9.54
N LEU A 191 -3.35 4.71 -9.14
CA LEU A 191 -3.07 3.86 -8.00
C LEU A 191 -3.42 2.38 -8.30
N GLY A 192 -2.55 1.47 -7.86
CA GLY A 192 -2.80 0.03 -7.84
C GLY A 192 -3.05 -0.49 -6.43
N ILE A 193 -4.01 -1.41 -6.26
CA ILE A 193 -4.27 -2.11 -5.00
C ILE A 193 -4.24 -3.61 -5.26
N PHE A 194 -3.48 -4.33 -4.46
CA PHE A 194 -3.26 -5.76 -4.61
C PHE A 194 -3.55 -6.48 -3.29
N LEU A 195 -4.44 -7.46 -3.33
CA LEU A 195 -4.62 -8.45 -2.28
C LEU A 195 -3.85 -9.71 -2.68
N ILE A 196 -2.80 -10.03 -1.94
CA ILE A 196 -1.85 -11.11 -2.22
C ILE A 196 -1.79 -12.10 -1.06
N GLU A 197 -1.45 -13.35 -1.37
CA GLU A 197 -1.23 -14.42 -0.41
C GLU A 197 -0.10 -15.36 -0.90
N LYS A 198 0.51 -16.09 0.03
CA LYS A 198 1.52 -17.12 -0.25
C LYS A 198 0.96 -18.50 0.02
#